data_a79cec6c2b694513f75a5208fb774184
#
_entry.id   a79cec6c2b694513f75a5208fb774184
#
_cell.length_a   1.000
_cell.length_b   1.000
_cell.length_c   1.000
_cell.angle_alpha   90.00
_cell.angle_beta   90.00
_cell.angle_gamma   90.00
#
_symmetry.space_group_name_H-M   'P 1'
#
loop_
_entity.id
_entity.type
_entity.pdbx_description
1 polymer ?
#
loop_
_entity_poly.entity_id
_entity_poly.type
_entity_poly.pdbx_seq_one_letter_code
_entity_poly.pdbx_strand_id
1 'polypeptide(L)'
;KHDLPMSIGLTSLNQDPKTGLLTPINYKNIDLNSIRGIRYPCAASLSPWNTHLGGEEGEPNAKWYENHALSSMNLYLNSPFKDTKHGGANPYDYGFPIEISINKQGKSDVKPKEKK
;
A
#
# COMPACT_ATOMS: atom_id res chain seq x y z
N LYS A 1 -6.68 13.74 -11.79
CA LYS A 1 -7.52 13.56 -10.57
C LYS A 1 -7.28 12.24 -9.83
N HIS A 2 -6.26 11.46 -10.18
CA HIS A 2 -6.09 10.08 -9.73
C HIS A 2 -4.71 9.77 -9.11
N ASP A 3 -4.08 10.74 -8.45
CA ASP A 3 -2.75 10.57 -7.86
C ASP A 3 -2.77 10.51 -6.33
N LEU A 4 -3.93 10.21 -5.74
CA LEU A 4 -4.07 10.12 -4.29
C LEU A 4 -3.44 8.82 -3.79
N PRO A 5 -2.66 8.87 -2.70
CA PRO A 5 -2.23 7.67 -2.00
C PRO A 5 -3.46 6.93 -1.47
N MET A 6 -3.40 5.61 -1.54
CA MET A 6 -4.46 4.76 -1.01
C MET A 6 -4.02 4.07 0.26
N SER A 7 -4.97 3.54 1.01
CA SER A 7 -4.71 2.82 2.27
C SER A 7 -5.28 1.41 2.21
N ILE A 8 -4.68 0.53 3.00
CA ILE A 8 -5.19 -0.81 3.26
C ILE A 8 -5.58 -0.86 4.73
N GLY A 9 -6.83 -1.25 4.99
CA GLY A 9 -7.35 -1.42 6.35
C GLY A 9 -7.18 -2.85 6.84
N LEU A 10 -6.93 -2.99 8.13
CA LEU A 10 -6.92 -4.25 8.85
C LEU A 10 -8.03 -4.22 9.91
N THR A 11 -9.00 -5.11 9.80
CA THR A 11 -10.03 -5.30 10.81
C THR A 11 -9.73 -6.56 11.60
N SER A 12 -9.63 -6.46 12.93
CA SER A 12 -9.57 -7.60 13.83
C SER A 12 -10.98 -8.03 14.19
N LEU A 13 -11.23 -9.33 14.11
CA LEU A 13 -12.54 -9.93 14.37
C LEU A 13 -12.44 -10.95 15.51
N ASN A 14 -13.48 -11.00 16.35
CA ASN A 14 -13.73 -12.12 17.25
C ASN A 14 -14.72 -13.08 16.58
N GLN A 15 -14.43 -14.37 16.64
CA GLN A 15 -15.34 -15.40 16.15
C GLN A 15 -15.94 -16.17 17.31
N ASP A 16 -17.26 -16.19 17.38
CA ASP A 16 -17.98 -17.05 18.32
C ASP A 16 -17.73 -18.52 17.95
N PRO A 17 -17.17 -19.33 18.86
CA PRO A 17 -16.82 -20.72 18.54
C PRO A 17 -18.02 -21.65 18.35
N LYS A 18 -19.20 -21.24 18.77
CA LYS A 18 -20.44 -22.05 18.64
C LYS A 18 -21.22 -21.72 17.39
N THR A 19 -21.33 -20.44 17.08
CA THR A 19 -22.16 -19.96 15.98
C THR A 19 -21.36 -19.58 14.73
N GLY A 20 -20.05 -19.36 14.87
CA GLY A 20 -19.19 -18.84 13.80
C GLY A 20 -19.39 -17.34 13.55
N LEU A 21 -20.25 -16.66 14.33
CA LEU A 21 -20.52 -15.22 14.14
C LEU A 21 -19.25 -14.40 14.35
N LEU A 22 -19.00 -13.50 13.41
CA LEU A 22 -17.86 -12.59 13.46
C LEU A 22 -18.28 -11.23 14.03
N THR A 23 -17.54 -10.75 15.03
CA THR A 23 -17.74 -9.45 15.65
C THR A 23 -16.46 -8.61 15.50
N PRO A 24 -16.53 -7.40 14.93
CA PRO A 24 -15.36 -6.55 14.82
C PRO A 24 -14.92 -6.05 16.20
N ILE A 25 -13.60 -6.15 16.45
CA ILE A 25 -12.98 -5.69 17.70
C ILE A 25 -12.23 -4.38 17.48
N ASN A 26 -11.48 -4.30 16.39
CA ASN A 26 -10.61 -3.18 16.11
C ASN A 26 -10.41 -3.00 14.61
N TYR A 27 -10.15 -1.75 14.23
CA TYR A 27 -9.77 -1.37 12.88
C TYR A 27 -8.55 -0.46 12.92
N LYS A 28 -7.61 -0.67 12.00
CA LYS A 28 -6.48 0.23 11.79
C LYS A 28 -6.05 0.23 10.34
N ASN A 29 -5.44 1.33 9.90
CA ASN A 29 -4.72 1.35 8.63
C ASN A 29 -3.36 0.66 8.79
N ILE A 30 -2.96 -0.07 7.76
CA ILE A 30 -1.61 -0.64 7.66
C ILE A 30 -0.64 0.50 7.31
N ASP A 31 0.49 0.54 8.01
CA ASP A 31 1.56 1.49 7.70
C ASP A 31 2.26 1.05 6.39
N LEU A 32 2.19 1.89 5.38
CA LEU A 32 2.76 1.66 4.06
C LEU A 32 3.98 2.58 3.79
N ASN A 33 4.50 3.26 4.81
CA ASN A 33 5.61 4.19 4.65
C ASN A 33 6.89 3.49 4.17
N SER A 34 7.14 2.26 4.62
CA SER A 34 8.31 1.47 4.21
C SER A 34 8.38 1.21 2.70
N ILE A 35 7.22 1.19 2.02
CA ILE A 35 7.10 1.01 0.57
C ILE A 35 6.72 2.30 -0.16
N ARG A 36 6.81 3.45 0.53
CA ARG A 36 6.48 4.78 0.01
C ARG A 36 5.03 4.96 -0.43
N GLY A 37 4.11 4.25 0.23
CA GLY A 37 2.69 4.24 -0.09
C GLY A 37 2.35 3.35 -1.28
N ILE A 38 1.08 3.32 -1.64
CA ILE A 38 0.55 2.55 -2.78
C ILE A 38 -0.39 3.42 -3.62
N ARG A 39 -0.47 3.08 -4.91
CA ARG A 39 -1.42 3.68 -5.86
C ARG A 39 -2.36 2.60 -6.38
N TYR A 40 -3.65 2.87 -6.32
CA TYR A 40 -4.70 2.01 -6.89
C TYR A 40 -4.53 0.52 -6.58
N PRO A 41 -4.55 0.08 -5.33
CA PRO A 41 -4.63 -1.33 -5.03
C PRO A 41 -5.97 -1.87 -5.55
N CYS A 42 -5.94 -2.86 -6.42
CA CYS A 42 -7.15 -3.40 -7.04
C CYS A 42 -7.29 -4.90 -6.80
N ALA A 43 -6.39 -5.69 -7.36
CA ALA A 43 -6.43 -7.14 -7.21
C ALA A 43 -5.81 -7.59 -5.88
N ALA A 44 -6.39 -8.64 -5.28
CA ALA A 44 -5.85 -9.23 -4.06
C ALA A 44 -6.03 -10.74 -4.05
N SER A 45 -5.09 -11.44 -3.44
CA SER A 45 -5.16 -12.88 -3.19
C SER A 45 -4.46 -13.27 -1.90
N LEU A 46 -4.78 -14.46 -1.40
CA LEU A 46 -4.05 -15.07 -0.30
C LEU A 46 -2.91 -15.92 -0.86
N SER A 47 -1.70 -15.71 -0.35
CA SER A 47 -0.56 -16.55 -0.72
C SER A 47 -0.64 -17.95 -0.09
N PRO A 48 0.07 -18.96 -0.62
CA PRO A 48 0.15 -20.27 0.00
C PRO A 48 0.74 -20.29 1.43
N TRP A 49 1.49 -19.26 1.78
CA TRP A 49 2.08 -19.06 3.11
C TRP A 49 1.31 -18.07 3.97
N ASN A 50 0.03 -17.83 3.62
CA ASN A 50 -0.94 -17.08 4.41
C ASN A 50 -0.61 -15.59 4.59
N THR A 51 -0.14 -14.95 3.53
CA THR A 51 0.02 -13.49 3.45
C THR A 51 -0.95 -12.90 2.43
N HIS A 52 -1.29 -11.62 2.59
CA HIS A 52 -2.07 -10.89 1.62
C HIS A 52 -1.17 -10.42 0.47
N LEU A 53 -1.50 -10.80 -0.74
CA LEU A 53 -0.88 -10.29 -1.96
C LEU A 53 -1.83 -9.29 -2.60
N GLY A 54 -1.38 -8.07 -2.82
CA GLY A 54 -2.13 -7.02 -3.50
C GLY A 54 -1.39 -6.51 -4.72
N GLY A 55 -2.12 -6.13 -5.77
CA GLY A 55 -1.57 -5.52 -6.97
C GLY A 55 -1.92 -4.04 -7.05
N GLU A 56 -0.97 -3.21 -7.47
CA GLU A 56 -1.24 -1.84 -7.89
C GLU A 56 -1.65 -1.85 -9.37
N GLU A 57 -2.88 -1.39 -9.66
CA GLU A 57 -3.41 -1.37 -11.04
C GLU A 57 -2.90 -0.17 -11.83
N GLY A 58 -2.76 0.96 -11.17
CA GLY A 58 -2.47 2.24 -11.82
C GLY A 58 -1.02 2.67 -11.69
N GLU A 59 -0.13 2.10 -12.48
CA GLU A 59 1.24 2.59 -12.59
C GLU A 59 1.27 4.03 -13.15
N PRO A 60 2.14 4.92 -12.65
CA PRO A 60 2.29 6.26 -13.20
C PRO A 60 3.00 6.21 -14.56
N ASN A 61 2.57 7.06 -15.48
CA ASN A 61 3.32 7.25 -16.73
C ASN A 61 4.64 7.97 -16.45
N ALA A 62 5.73 7.21 -16.32
CA ALA A 62 7.04 7.72 -15.94
C ALA A 62 7.55 8.79 -16.90
N LYS A 63 7.28 8.65 -18.22
CA LYS A 63 7.68 9.64 -19.22
C LYS A 63 6.98 10.99 -19.02
N TRP A 64 5.71 10.97 -18.64
CA TRP A 64 4.99 12.21 -18.33
C TRP A 64 5.55 12.86 -17.06
N TYR A 65 5.89 12.06 -16.06
CA TYR A 65 6.44 12.54 -14.79
C TYR A 65 7.91 12.95 -14.82
N GLU A 66 8.61 12.80 -15.94
CA GLU A 66 9.95 13.39 -16.11
C GLU A 66 9.96 14.91 -15.88
N ASN A 67 8.87 15.59 -16.25
CA ASN A 67 8.72 17.03 -16.15
C ASN A 67 7.57 17.47 -15.25
N HIS A 68 6.89 16.53 -14.58
CA HIS A 68 5.74 16.80 -13.73
C HIS A 68 5.87 16.04 -12.41
N ALA A 69 5.53 16.69 -11.31
CA ALA A 69 5.55 16.05 -10.00
C ALA A 69 4.34 15.14 -9.77
N LEU A 70 4.54 14.03 -9.08
CA LEU A 70 3.48 13.23 -8.46
C LEU A 70 2.96 13.96 -7.21
N SER A 71 2.25 15.07 -7.41
CA SER A 71 1.95 16.05 -6.36
C SER A 71 1.32 15.45 -5.09
N SER A 72 0.33 14.58 -5.25
CA SER A 72 -0.36 13.96 -4.11
C SER A 72 0.51 12.95 -3.37
N MET A 73 1.34 12.20 -4.09
CA MET A 73 2.30 11.28 -3.48
C MET A 73 3.44 12.04 -2.79
N ASN A 74 3.89 13.15 -3.36
CA ASN A 74 4.86 14.03 -2.71
C ASN A 74 4.32 14.58 -1.40
N LEU A 75 3.05 15.01 -1.37
CA LEU A 75 2.40 15.48 -0.15
C LEU A 75 2.33 14.37 0.92
N TYR A 76 1.94 13.18 0.53
CA TYR A 76 1.91 12.02 1.43
C TYR A 76 3.28 11.68 2.01
N LEU A 77 4.34 11.79 1.21
CA LEU A 77 5.71 11.51 1.63
C LEU A 77 6.37 12.70 2.35
N ASN A 78 5.65 13.80 2.59
CA ASN A 78 6.20 15.06 3.10
C ASN A 78 7.42 15.55 2.28
N SER A 79 7.43 15.28 0.99
CA SER A 79 8.52 15.62 0.08
C SER A 79 8.30 17.01 -0.54
N PRO A 80 9.36 17.80 -0.77
CA PRO A 80 9.22 19.05 -1.48
C PRO A 80 8.76 18.80 -2.92
N PHE A 81 7.76 19.57 -3.38
CA PHE A 81 7.16 19.45 -4.71
C PHE A 81 8.08 19.81 -5.87
N LYS A 82 9.26 20.34 -5.60
CA LYS A 82 10.03 21.09 -6.56
C LYS A 82 10.75 20.25 -7.62
N ASP A 83 10.98 18.97 -7.36
CA ASP A 83 11.80 18.18 -8.28
C ASP A 83 11.52 16.68 -8.13
N THR A 84 10.98 16.07 -9.17
CA THR A 84 10.78 14.62 -9.25
C THR A 84 12.10 13.85 -9.36
N LYS A 85 13.19 14.52 -9.73
CA LYS A 85 14.52 13.91 -9.92
C LYS A 85 15.30 13.80 -8.61
N HIS A 86 15.01 14.64 -7.60
CA HIS A 86 15.86 14.81 -6.43
C HIS A 86 15.15 14.62 -5.09
N GLY A 87 14.22 13.69 -4.98
CA GLY A 87 13.65 13.32 -3.68
C GLY A 87 12.13 13.37 -3.59
N GLY A 88 11.46 13.71 -4.65
CA GLY A 88 10.02 13.56 -4.77
C GLY A 88 9.59 12.10 -4.91
N ALA A 89 8.28 11.88 -5.02
CA ALA A 89 7.74 10.57 -5.35
C ALA A 89 8.23 10.14 -6.73
N ASN A 90 8.85 8.96 -6.78
CA ASN A 90 9.39 8.42 -8.02
C ASN A 90 8.33 7.54 -8.68
N PRO A 91 7.93 7.79 -9.94
CA PRO A 91 6.94 6.96 -10.65
C PRO A 91 7.36 5.49 -10.75
N TYR A 92 8.65 5.19 -10.76
CA TYR A 92 9.17 3.83 -10.79
C TYR A 92 9.07 3.07 -9.45
N ASP A 93 8.58 3.71 -8.39
CA ASP A 93 8.32 3.04 -7.10
C ASP A 93 6.92 2.42 -7.04
N TYR A 94 6.09 2.58 -8.08
CA TYR A 94 4.69 2.14 -8.11
C TYR A 94 4.43 1.17 -9.27
N GLY A 95 3.28 0.46 -9.21
CA GLY A 95 2.91 -0.56 -10.19
C GLY A 95 3.45 -1.96 -9.84
N PHE A 96 3.73 -2.22 -8.56
CA PHE A 96 4.27 -3.50 -8.09
C PHE A 96 3.25 -4.31 -7.28
N PRO A 97 3.36 -5.64 -7.28
CA PRO A 97 2.70 -6.44 -6.27
C PRO A 97 3.30 -6.13 -4.89
N ILE A 98 2.43 -6.07 -3.90
CA ILE A 98 2.80 -5.89 -2.50
C ILE A 98 2.46 -7.15 -1.71
N GLU A 99 3.24 -7.45 -0.68
CA GLU A 99 2.96 -8.55 0.22
C GLU A 99 2.86 -8.04 1.65
N ILE A 100 1.77 -8.40 2.33
CA ILE A 100 1.49 -8.01 3.70
C ILE A 100 1.32 -9.25 4.54
N SER A 101 2.14 -9.40 5.57
CA SER A 101 1.98 -10.41 6.59
C SER A 101 1.37 -9.83 7.86
N ILE A 102 0.57 -10.64 8.55
CA ILE A 102 -0.03 -10.30 9.84
C ILE A 102 0.41 -11.37 10.85
N ASN A 103 1.06 -10.96 11.92
CA ASN A 103 1.45 -11.87 12.98
C ASN A 103 0.27 -12.17 13.93
N LYS A 104 0.45 -13.13 14.86
CA LYS A 104 -0.57 -13.53 15.83
C LYS A 104 -1.03 -12.41 16.77
N GLN A 105 -0.22 -11.37 16.94
CA GLN A 105 -0.54 -10.18 17.74
C GLN A 105 -1.26 -9.10 16.90
N GLY A 106 -1.59 -9.38 15.63
CA GLY A 106 -2.23 -8.43 14.74
C GLY A 106 -1.31 -7.32 14.24
N LYS A 107 0.02 -7.46 14.40
CA LYS A 107 0.99 -6.53 13.81
C LYS A 107 1.19 -6.86 12.34
N SER A 108 1.05 -5.86 11.50
CA SER A 108 1.33 -5.96 10.06
C SER A 108 2.82 -5.72 9.78
N ASP A 109 3.33 -6.44 8.82
CA ASP A 109 4.62 -6.21 8.19
C ASP A 109 4.44 -6.17 6.68
N VAL A 110 5.00 -5.14 6.04
CA VAL A 110 4.89 -4.92 4.60
C VAL A 110 6.26 -5.09 3.98
N LYS A 111 6.39 -6.08 3.12
CA LYS A 111 7.66 -6.34 2.47
C LYS A 111 7.99 -5.23 1.47
N PRO A 112 9.25 -4.77 1.43
CA PRO A 112 9.70 -3.80 0.44
C PRO A 112 9.44 -4.31 -0.99
N LYS A 113 9.10 -3.38 -1.86
CA LYS A 113 8.99 -3.65 -3.30
C LYS A 113 10.39 -3.98 -3.83
N GLU A 114 10.60 -5.19 -4.30
CA GLU A 114 11.89 -5.56 -4.91
C GLU A 114 11.95 -4.97 -6.33
N LYS A 115 12.91 -4.08 -6.54
CA LYS A 115 13.28 -3.65 -7.90
C LYS A 115 14.13 -4.76 -8.52
N LYS A 116 13.58 -5.43 -9.51
CA LYS A 116 14.36 -6.35 -10.34
C LYS A 116 15.19 -5.56 -11.34
#